data_a47358b644d98cdbb1f367a23e9ff7ad
#
_entry.id   a47358b644d98cdbb1f367a23e9ff7ad
#
_cell.length_a   1.000
_cell.length_b   1.000
_cell.length_c   1.000
_cell.angle_alpha   90.00
_cell.angle_beta   90.00
_cell.angle_gamma   90.00
#
_symmetry.space_group_name_H-M   'P 1'
#
loop_
_entity.id
_entity.type
_entity.pdbx_description
1 polymer ?
#
loop_
_entity_poly.entity_id
_entity_poly.type
_entity_poly.pdbx_seq_one_letter_code
_entity_poly.pdbx_strand_id
1 'polypeptide(L)'
;MLTLVKDKSAQELVGIYSNTSKSHKPEATLYFTHEIKPEKENVAPARGVLALHRDSLKKINKISQASFELICEMLDSGAEPEVGEPLRAEYWDLKQVYERSLRREMYLGDQSELRFEINLPRDKNKWGGTFTCVGNSGAGKTRWVVDLCLRYLRATKPHARRTIIWCSPEWSIDKTIEPLKNQRYSFNVIGIDISEQAVRKSGMDAASYYKTKVDDILETQGEKALIVMDDFMDAAKGLVPFLRNAYNTMLRTARHKITSVISLVHSYASGKYTSQALQSNKFLVFFPRSQQNRLIMFLRDHMMMSVPEAKELVQRFPKLDRYLVVQTHSPVAMFNSKYLLLL
;
A
#
# COMPACT_ATOMS: atom_id res chain seq x y z
N MET A 1 12.54 -14.19 -4.83
CA MET A 1 13.04 -13.25 -5.86
C MET A 1 11.85 -12.55 -6.48
N LEU A 2 11.96 -11.27 -6.75
CA LEU A 2 10.93 -10.50 -7.44
C LEU A 2 11.21 -10.52 -8.94
N THR A 3 10.23 -10.84 -9.73
CA THR A 3 10.36 -10.82 -11.19
C THR A 3 9.20 -10.10 -11.84
N LEU A 4 9.49 -9.41 -12.94
CA LEU A 4 8.51 -8.87 -13.84
C LEU A 4 8.19 -9.94 -14.88
N VAL A 5 7.04 -10.59 -14.77
CA VAL A 5 6.66 -11.65 -15.70
C VAL A 5 5.43 -11.21 -16.48
N LYS A 6 5.48 -11.36 -17.78
CA LYS A 6 4.29 -11.21 -18.66
C LYS A 6 3.40 -12.45 -18.64
N ASP A 7 3.87 -13.56 -18.08
CA ASP A 7 3.22 -14.86 -18.17
C ASP A 7 2.47 -15.26 -16.89
N LYS A 8 1.46 -16.11 -17.05
CA LYS A 8 0.48 -16.49 -16.01
C LYS A 8 0.98 -17.55 -15.02
N SER A 9 2.18 -18.06 -15.16
CA SER A 9 2.72 -19.17 -14.35
C SER A 9 3.25 -18.79 -12.99
N ALA A 10 3.23 -17.51 -12.62
CA ALA A 10 3.77 -17.03 -11.36
C ALA A 10 2.78 -17.20 -10.19
N GLN A 11 3.27 -17.62 -9.06
CA GLN A 11 2.47 -18.14 -7.96
C GLN A 11 1.75 -17.06 -7.13
N GLU A 12 2.30 -15.85 -6.98
CA GLU A 12 1.67 -14.78 -6.18
C GLU A 12 1.87 -13.39 -6.78
N LEU A 13 0.76 -12.66 -6.91
CA LEU A 13 0.76 -11.28 -7.36
C LEU A 13 1.22 -10.36 -6.21
N VAL A 14 2.33 -9.68 -6.38
CA VAL A 14 2.87 -8.72 -5.42
C VAL A 14 2.46 -7.29 -5.76
N GLY A 15 2.33 -6.96 -7.03
CA GLY A 15 1.96 -5.62 -7.46
C GLY A 15 1.75 -5.54 -8.96
N ILE A 16 1.33 -4.37 -9.42
CA ILE A 16 1.23 -4.05 -10.83
C ILE A 16 2.24 -2.97 -11.17
N TYR A 17 2.89 -3.19 -12.27
CA TYR A 17 3.78 -2.27 -12.91
C TYR A 17 3.04 -1.53 -14.02
N SER A 18 2.78 -0.24 -13.86
CA SER A 18 2.02 0.54 -14.84
C SER A 18 2.81 1.75 -15.34
N ASN A 19 2.70 2.01 -16.65
CA ASN A 19 3.17 3.25 -17.22
C ASN A 19 2.14 4.37 -16.95
N THR A 20 2.59 5.49 -16.44
CA THR A 20 1.72 6.61 -16.05
C THR A 20 1.26 7.45 -17.22
N SER A 21 1.92 7.35 -18.39
CA SER A 21 1.79 8.37 -19.42
C SER A 21 0.67 8.15 -20.44
N LYS A 22 0.25 6.91 -20.76
CA LYS A 22 -0.66 6.73 -21.91
C LYS A 22 -1.68 5.58 -21.86
N SER A 23 -1.57 4.60 -20.98
CA SER A 23 -2.57 3.53 -20.92
C SER A 23 -2.88 3.10 -19.49
N HIS A 24 -4.17 2.92 -19.19
CA HIS A 24 -4.60 2.36 -17.91
C HIS A 24 -4.47 0.83 -17.85
N LYS A 25 -3.77 0.24 -18.83
CA LYS A 25 -3.45 -1.18 -18.80
C LYS A 25 -2.11 -1.38 -18.11
N PRO A 26 -2.01 -2.33 -17.17
CA PRO A 26 -0.72 -2.67 -16.58
C PRO A 26 0.21 -3.18 -17.69
N GLU A 27 1.39 -2.62 -17.81
CA GLU A 27 2.40 -3.08 -18.77
C GLU A 27 3.06 -4.37 -18.31
N ALA A 28 3.16 -4.56 -17.01
CA ALA A 28 3.66 -5.79 -16.42
C ALA A 28 3.00 -6.04 -15.06
N THR A 29 2.99 -7.29 -14.65
CA THR A 29 2.50 -7.73 -13.36
C THR A 29 3.68 -8.28 -12.58
N LEU A 30 3.87 -7.79 -11.35
CA LEU A 30 4.94 -8.24 -10.48
C LEU A 30 4.49 -9.45 -9.70
N TYR A 31 5.21 -10.55 -9.87
CA TYR A 31 4.96 -11.79 -9.17
C TYR A 31 6.14 -12.18 -8.28
N PHE A 32 5.85 -12.85 -7.20
CA PHE A 32 6.86 -13.52 -6.39
C PHE A 32 7.10 -14.92 -6.96
N THR A 33 8.34 -15.22 -7.34
CA THR A 33 8.73 -16.56 -7.79
C THR A 33 9.85 -17.09 -6.91
N HIS A 34 9.75 -18.36 -6.52
CA HIS A 34 10.75 -19.00 -5.66
C HIS A 34 12.06 -19.37 -6.38
N GLU A 35 12.13 -19.32 -7.71
CA GLU A 35 13.18 -19.99 -8.47
C GLU A 35 13.80 -19.20 -9.65
N ILE A 36 13.89 -17.88 -9.64
CA ILE A 36 14.55 -17.23 -10.77
C ILE A 36 15.95 -16.74 -10.37
N LYS A 37 16.98 -17.28 -11.02
CA LYS A 37 18.30 -16.66 -11.03
C LYS A 37 18.23 -15.32 -11.76
N PRO A 38 18.76 -14.21 -11.20
CA PRO A 38 18.75 -12.93 -11.88
C PRO A 38 19.50 -13.06 -13.21
N GLU A 39 18.84 -12.69 -14.30
CA GLU A 39 19.55 -12.44 -15.54
C GLU A 39 20.49 -11.24 -15.32
N LYS A 40 21.75 -11.37 -15.68
CA LYS A 40 22.78 -10.35 -15.41
C LYS A 40 22.43 -8.96 -15.96
N GLU A 41 21.55 -8.89 -16.97
CA GLU A 41 21.17 -7.64 -17.65
C GLU A 41 20.19 -6.73 -16.87
N ASN A 42 19.56 -7.23 -15.80
CA ASN A 42 18.54 -6.50 -15.03
C ASN A 42 18.92 -6.25 -13.56
N VAL A 43 20.19 -6.37 -13.22
CA VAL A 43 20.68 -6.12 -11.86
C VAL A 43 20.89 -4.62 -11.65
N ALA A 44 20.28 -4.07 -10.60
CA ALA A 44 20.48 -2.66 -10.26
C ALA A 44 21.95 -2.41 -9.89
N PRO A 45 22.56 -1.30 -10.38
CA PRO A 45 23.94 -0.97 -10.07
C PRO A 45 24.25 -0.94 -8.58
N ALA A 46 25.36 -1.54 -8.17
CA ALA A 46 25.76 -1.67 -6.77
C ALA A 46 25.81 -0.32 -6.06
N ARG A 47 26.29 0.72 -6.72
CA ARG A 47 26.32 2.10 -6.20
C ARG A 47 24.93 2.59 -5.77
N GLY A 48 23.90 2.36 -6.59
CA GLY A 48 22.53 2.77 -6.29
C GLY A 48 21.95 2.01 -5.10
N VAL A 49 22.12 0.69 -5.08
CA VAL A 49 21.64 -0.17 -4.03
C VAL A 49 22.32 0.12 -2.69
N LEU A 50 23.66 0.15 -2.69
CA LEU A 50 24.45 0.38 -1.47
C LEU A 50 24.33 1.80 -0.93
N ALA A 51 24.11 2.81 -1.80
CA ALA A 51 23.87 4.18 -1.37
C ALA A 51 22.57 4.31 -0.53
N LEU A 52 21.57 3.47 -0.79
CA LEU A 52 20.35 3.43 0.02
C LEU A 52 20.63 2.93 1.45
N HIS A 53 21.66 2.12 1.65
CA HIS A 53 22.05 1.57 2.94
C HIS A 53 23.19 2.33 3.63
N ARG A 54 23.71 3.39 3.01
CA ARG A 54 24.89 4.12 3.47
C ARG A 54 24.78 4.63 4.91
N ASP A 55 23.59 5.10 5.30
CA ASP A 55 23.34 5.66 6.64
C ASP A 55 23.21 4.58 7.72
N SER A 56 22.85 3.35 7.36
CA SER A 56 22.67 2.22 8.30
C SER A 56 23.94 1.42 8.51
N LEU A 57 24.83 1.41 7.55
CA LEU A 57 26.07 0.66 7.62
C LEU A 57 27.17 1.52 8.27
N LYS A 58 27.20 1.57 9.62
CA LYS A 58 28.27 2.23 10.40
C LYS A 58 29.68 1.90 9.91
N LYS A 59 29.87 0.73 9.34
CA LYS A 59 31.12 0.28 8.71
C LYS A 59 31.40 1.01 7.39
N ILE A 60 30.39 1.27 6.56
CA ILE A 60 30.56 1.97 5.27
C ILE A 60 31.02 3.41 5.49
N ASN A 61 30.60 4.06 6.56
CA ASN A 61 31.04 5.42 6.88
C ASN A 61 32.54 5.53 7.22
N LYS A 62 33.22 4.40 7.48
CA LYS A 62 34.66 4.34 7.68
C LYS A 62 35.44 4.10 6.38
N ILE A 63 34.77 3.71 5.30
CA ILE A 63 35.38 3.47 4.00
C ILE A 63 35.47 4.81 3.28
N SER A 64 36.64 5.08 2.68
CA SER A 64 36.80 6.28 1.85
C SER A 64 35.84 6.26 0.66
N GLN A 65 35.50 7.43 0.12
CA GLN A 65 34.63 7.51 -1.05
C GLN A 65 35.22 6.74 -2.24
N ALA A 66 36.53 6.85 -2.46
CA ALA A 66 37.25 6.15 -3.52
C ALA A 66 37.18 4.63 -3.34
N SER A 67 37.39 4.13 -2.11
CA SER A 67 37.27 2.70 -1.79
C SER A 67 35.85 2.17 -2.02
N PHE A 68 34.83 2.95 -1.64
CA PHE A 68 33.43 2.61 -1.83
C PHE A 68 33.08 2.50 -3.35
N GLU A 69 33.55 3.46 -4.15
CA GLU A 69 33.34 3.45 -5.60
C GLU A 69 34.03 2.26 -6.26
N LEU A 70 35.26 1.96 -5.90
CA LEU A 70 35.99 0.80 -6.38
C LEU A 70 35.27 -0.52 -6.05
N ILE A 71 34.78 -0.67 -4.82
CA ILE A 71 34.00 -1.86 -4.43
C ILE A 71 32.71 -1.97 -5.24
N CYS A 72 32.00 -0.86 -5.50
CA CYS A 72 30.82 -0.88 -6.34
C CYS A 72 31.13 -1.33 -7.78
N GLU A 73 32.21 -0.85 -8.38
CA GLU A 73 32.67 -1.27 -9.70
C GLU A 73 33.03 -2.77 -9.75
N MET A 74 33.68 -3.27 -8.68
CA MET A 74 33.98 -4.69 -8.56
C MET A 74 32.70 -5.53 -8.46
N LEU A 75 31.72 -5.10 -7.68
CA LEU A 75 30.42 -5.79 -7.54
C LEU A 75 29.64 -5.80 -8.86
N ASP A 76 29.63 -4.70 -9.59
CA ASP A 76 28.94 -4.58 -10.88
C ASP A 76 29.63 -5.42 -11.99
N SER A 77 30.97 -5.47 -11.98
CA SER A 77 31.74 -6.30 -12.92
C SER A 77 31.78 -7.78 -12.54
N GLY A 78 31.44 -8.11 -11.28
CA GLY A 78 31.61 -9.46 -10.73
C GLY A 78 33.06 -9.81 -10.42
N ALA A 79 33.96 -8.82 -10.38
CA ALA A 79 35.36 -8.99 -9.95
C ALA A 79 35.42 -9.22 -8.42
N GLU A 80 36.35 -10.02 -7.97
CA GLU A 80 36.59 -10.27 -6.55
C GLU A 80 38.02 -9.87 -6.18
N PRO A 81 38.22 -9.24 -4.98
CA PRO A 81 39.56 -8.84 -4.56
C PRO A 81 40.44 -10.08 -4.27
N GLU A 82 41.71 -9.97 -4.63
CA GLU A 82 42.69 -11.03 -4.37
C GLU A 82 42.93 -11.25 -2.87
N VAL A 83 43.52 -12.42 -2.54
CA VAL A 83 43.86 -12.73 -1.14
C VAL A 83 44.98 -11.81 -0.68
N GLY A 84 44.70 -11.01 0.36
CA GLY A 84 45.64 -10.05 0.94
C GLY A 84 45.41 -8.59 0.53
N GLU A 85 44.46 -8.31 -0.37
CA GLU A 85 44.09 -6.92 -0.66
C GLU A 85 43.45 -6.19 0.53
N PRO A 86 43.80 -4.91 0.75
CA PRO A 86 43.31 -4.15 1.92
C PRO A 86 41.80 -4.01 1.99
N LEU A 87 41.10 -4.01 0.86
CA LEU A 87 39.63 -3.82 0.76
C LEU A 87 38.83 -5.11 0.82
N ARG A 88 39.48 -6.27 1.00
CA ARG A 88 38.81 -7.55 0.90
C ARG A 88 37.71 -7.75 1.95
N ALA A 89 37.96 -7.33 3.20
CA ALA A 89 36.98 -7.45 4.27
C ALA A 89 35.75 -6.59 4.01
N GLU A 90 35.97 -5.32 3.61
CA GLU A 90 34.92 -4.37 3.26
C GLU A 90 34.13 -4.81 2.03
N TYR A 91 34.80 -5.37 1.04
CA TYR A 91 34.17 -5.93 -0.15
C TYR A 91 33.15 -7.02 0.22
N TRP A 92 33.58 -8.00 1.05
CA TRP A 92 32.69 -9.09 1.45
C TRP A 92 31.51 -8.62 2.30
N ASP A 93 31.73 -7.68 3.22
CA ASP A 93 30.68 -7.06 4.02
C ASP A 93 29.66 -6.36 3.08
N LEU A 94 30.11 -5.57 2.11
CA LEU A 94 29.27 -4.86 1.16
C LEU A 94 28.60 -5.81 0.15
N LYS A 95 29.31 -6.86 -0.31
CA LYS A 95 28.74 -7.89 -1.18
C LYS A 95 27.56 -8.59 -0.52
N GLN A 96 27.66 -8.95 0.77
CA GLN A 96 26.55 -9.55 1.49
C GLN A 96 25.33 -8.63 1.57
N VAL A 97 25.54 -7.33 1.81
CA VAL A 97 24.45 -6.35 1.83
C VAL A 97 23.86 -6.20 0.44
N TYR A 98 24.70 -6.07 -0.59
CA TYR A 98 24.26 -5.95 -1.97
C TYR A 98 23.45 -7.16 -2.44
N GLU A 99 23.95 -8.37 -2.24
CA GLU A 99 23.24 -9.61 -2.62
C GLU A 99 21.92 -9.78 -1.84
N ARG A 100 21.91 -9.41 -0.55
CA ARG A 100 20.69 -9.43 0.25
C ARG A 100 19.67 -8.43 -0.26
N SER A 101 20.12 -7.23 -0.64
CA SER A 101 19.26 -6.18 -1.19
C SER A 101 18.72 -6.55 -2.56
N LEU A 102 19.54 -7.11 -3.45
CA LEU A 102 19.08 -7.60 -4.76
C LEU A 102 17.97 -8.66 -4.66
N ARG A 103 18.00 -9.46 -3.60
CA ARG A 103 16.97 -10.48 -3.37
C ARG A 103 15.68 -9.92 -2.77
N ARG A 104 15.73 -8.74 -2.15
CA ARG A 104 14.62 -8.19 -1.35
C ARG A 104 14.13 -6.84 -1.82
N GLU A 105 14.95 -6.08 -2.52
CA GLU A 105 14.66 -4.69 -2.86
C GLU A 105 14.59 -4.49 -4.38
N MET A 106 13.67 -3.64 -4.82
CA MET A 106 13.56 -3.20 -6.21
C MET A 106 13.30 -1.69 -6.23
N TYR A 107 14.05 -0.97 -7.02
CA TYR A 107 13.92 0.47 -7.23
C TYR A 107 13.75 0.79 -8.71
N LEU A 108 12.71 1.54 -9.06
CA LEU A 108 12.38 1.86 -10.47
C LEU A 108 13.11 3.08 -11.01
N GLY A 109 13.94 3.75 -10.23
CA GLY A 109 14.59 5.00 -10.62
C GLY A 109 13.63 6.21 -10.64
N ASP A 110 14.18 7.41 -10.43
CA ASP A 110 13.36 8.63 -10.31
C ASP A 110 12.74 9.05 -11.64
N GLN A 111 13.45 8.81 -12.75
CA GLN A 111 13.02 9.18 -14.11
C GLN A 111 12.10 8.14 -14.74
N SER A 112 11.90 6.98 -14.12
CA SER A 112 11.03 5.94 -14.64
C SER A 112 9.57 6.40 -14.61
N GLU A 113 8.87 6.25 -15.73
CA GLU A 113 7.42 6.40 -15.80
C GLU A 113 6.67 5.25 -15.10
N LEU A 114 7.38 4.18 -14.80
CA LEU A 114 6.86 2.98 -14.17
C LEU A 114 6.69 3.18 -12.67
N ARG A 115 5.69 2.49 -12.09
CA ARG A 115 5.43 2.55 -10.65
C ARG A 115 4.81 1.26 -10.13
N PHE A 116 5.07 0.95 -8.85
CA PHE A 116 4.33 -0.09 -8.15
C PHE A 116 2.98 0.43 -7.71
N GLU A 117 1.95 -0.35 -7.90
CA GLU A 117 0.58 -0.01 -7.51
C GLU A 117 -0.15 -1.21 -6.91
N ILE A 118 -1.04 -0.94 -5.97
CA ILE A 118 -2.01 -1.94 -5.53
C ILE A 118 -2.99 -2.19 -6.67
N ASN A 119 -3.21 -3.46 -6.99
CA ASN A 119 -4.21 -3.88 -7.96
C ASN A 119 -5.47 -4.39 -7.26
N LEU A 120 -6.60 -3.76 -7.56
CA LEU A 120 -7.91 -4.35 -7.28
C LEU A 120 -8.24 -5.33 -8.41
N PRO A 121 -8.53 -6.61 -8.09
CA PRO A 121 -8.87 -7.59 -9.12
C PRO A 121 -10.04 -7.11 -9.99
N ARG A 122 -9.88 -7.18 -11.32
CA ARG A 122 -10.92 -6.82 -12.28
C ARG A 122 -12.10 -7.80 -12.23
N ASP A 123 -11.80 -9.05 -11.92
CA ASP A 123 -12.83 -10.06 -11.68
C ASP A 123 -13.48 -9.80 -10.32
N LYS A 124 -14.77 -9.47 -10.32
CA LYS A 124 -15.55 -9.23 -9.11
C LYS A 124 -15.69 -10.45 -8.19
N ASN A 125 -15.39 -11.65 -8.68
CA ASN A 125 -15.40 -12.88 -7.89
C ASN A 125 -14.06 -13.17 -7.21
N LYS A 126 -13.05 -12.32 -7.40
CA LYS A 126 -11.75 -12.43 -6.71
C LYS A 126 -11.65 -11.38 -5.62
N TRP A 127 -11.39 -11.79 -4.41
CA TRP A 127 -11.22 -10.87 -3.29
C TRP A 127 -10.03 -9.91 -3.49
N GLY A 128 -10.27 -8.61 -3.34
CA GLY A 128 -9.25 -7.58 -3.52
C GLY A 128 -8.44 -7.25 -2.25
N GLY A 129 -8.93 -7.67 -1.09
CA GLY A 129 -8.27 -7.39 0.20
C GLY A 129 -9.02 -6.39 1.06
N THR A 130 -8.51 -6.22 2.25
CA THR A 130 -8.90 -5.19 3.22
C THR A 130 -7.75 -4.21 3.40
N PHE A 131 -8.07 -2.92 3.51
CA PHE A 131 -7.10 -1.83 3.52
C PHE A 131 -7.40 -0.88 4.67
N THR A 132 -6.37 -0.37 5.32
CA THR A 132 -6.49 0.79 6.20
C THR A 132 -5.49 1.86 5.77
N CYS A 133 -6.00 3.05 5.46
CA CYS A 133 -5.21 4.22 5.12
C CYS A 133 -5.07 5.12 6.36
N VAL A 134 -3.84 5.34 6.80
CA VAL A 134 -3.53 6.05 8.03
C VAL A 134 -2.75 7.34 7.74
N GLY A 135 -3.25 8.46 8.23
CA GLY A 135 -2.56 9.73 8.08
C GLY A 135 -3.40 10.90 8.62
N ASN A 136 -2.77 12.00 8.95
CA ASN A 136 -3.47 13.20 9.40
C ASN A 136 -4.40 13.75 8.33
N SER A 137 -5.30 14.67 8.72
CA SER A 137 -6.08 15.44 7.76
C SER A 137 -5.14 16.14 6.76
N GLY A 138 -5.54 16.19 5.48
CA GLY A 138 -4.72 16.78 4.41
C GLY A 138 -3.51 15.93 3.96
N ALA A 139 -3.25 14.75 4.54
CA ALA A 139 -2.14 13.89 4.13
C ALA A 139 -2.31 13.30 2.71
N GLY A 140 -3.53 13.28 2.19
CA GLY A 140 -3.85 12.78 0.85
C GLY A 140 -4.51 11.40 0.83
N LYS A 141 -5.00 10.89 1.96
CA LYS A 141 -5.68 9.58 2.08
C LYS A 141 -6.84 9.46 1.08
N THR A 142 -7.82 10.36 1.18
CA THR A 142 -9.02 10.37 0.33
C THR A 142 -8.64 10.43 -1.14
N ARG A 143 -7.69 11.31 -1.53
CA ARG A 143 -7.19 11.41 -2.90
C ARG A 143 -6.60 10.09 -3.40
N TRP A 144 -5.79 9.44 -2.58
CA TRP A 144 -5.17 8.16 -2.94
C TRP A 144 -6.22 7.06 -3.18
N VAL A 145 -7.26 6.98 -2.31
CA VAL A 145 -8.35 6.01 -2.47
C VAL A 145 -9.21 6.32 -3.69
N VAL A 146 -9.52 7.60 -3.94
CA VAL A 146 -10.23 8.04 -5.14
C VAL A 146 -9.46 7.63 -6.40
N ASP A 147 -8.16 7.88 -6.45
CA ASP A 147 -7.32 7.49 -7.58
C ASP A 147 -7.29 5.96 -7.77
N LEU A 148 -7.24 5.18 -6.69
CA LEU A 148 -7.35 3.72 -6.73
C LEU A 148 -8.69 3.26 -7.33
N CYS A 149 -9.80 3.82 -6.85
CA CYS A 149 -11.15 3.54 -7.35
C CYS A 149 -11.29 3.91 -8.83
N LEU A 150 -10.82 5.08 -9.24
CA LEU A 150 -10.88 5.53 -10.62
C LEU A 150 -10.06 4.64 -11.56
N ARG A 151 -8.86 4.22 -11.15
CA ARG A 151 -8.07 3.27 -11.94
C ARG A 151 -8.80 1.96 -12.11
N TYR A 152 -9.37 1.42 -11.03
CA TYR A 152 -10.18 0.21 -11.07
C TYR A 152 -11.37 0.35 -12.04
N LEU A 153 -12.15 1.43 -11.94
CA LEU A 153 -13.32 1.68 -12.78
C LEU A 153 -12.94 1.84 -14.27
N ARG A 154 -11.81 2.50 -14.55
CA ARG A 154 -11.30 2.66 -15.94
C ARG A 154 -10.80 1.34 -16.53
N ALA A 155 -10.12 0.54 -15.71
CA ALA A 155 -9.54 -0.74 -16.14
C ALA A 155 -10.57 -1.87 -16.31
N THR A 156 -11.79 -1.71 -15.76
CA THR A 156 -12.81 -2.77 -15.70
C THR A 156 -13.98 -2.41 -16.62
N LYS A 157 -14.47 -3.39 -17.41
CA LYS A 157 -15.66 -3.21 -18.25
C LYS A 157 -16.89 -2.91 -17.38
N PRO A 158 -17.85 -2.07 -17.82
CA PRO A 158 -18.98 -1.63 -16.97
C PRO A 158 -19.74 -2.77 -16.29
N HIS A 159 -20.09 -3.83 -17.03
CA HIS A 159 -20.85 -4.98 -16.52
C HIS A 159 -20.06 -5.87 -15.53
N ALA A 160 -18.74 -5.78 -15.53
CA ALA A 160 -17.85 -6.53 -14.65
C ALA A 160 -17.40 -5.72 -13.43
N ARG A 161 -17.80 -4.45 -13.30
CA ARG A 161 -17.43 -3.59 -12.19
C ARG A 161 -18.12 -4.01 -10.90
N ARG A 162 -17.39 -3.85 -9.80
CA ARG A 162 -17.96 -3.91 -8.45
C ARG A 162 -18.74 -2.64 -8.17
N THR A 163 -19.77 -2.74 -7.37
CA THR A 163 -20.36 -1.56 -6.73
C THR A 163 -19.32 -0.98 -5.75
N ILE A 164 -19.11 0.33 -5.82
CA ILE A 164 -18.32 1.07 -4.84
C ILE A 164 -19.30 1.73 -3.88
N ILE A 165 -19.25 1.36 -2.62
CA ILE A 165 -20.06 1.96 -1.56
C ILE A 165 -19.15 2.85 -0.73
N TRP A 166 -19.41 4.16 -0.71
CA TRP A 166 -18.58 5.14 -0.01
C TRP A 166 -19.37 5.77 1.13
N CYS A 167 -19.00 5.42 2.37
CA CYS A 167 -19.57 5.98 3.58
C CYS A 167 -18.65 7.09 4.10
N SER A 168 -19.11 8.34 4.12
CA SER A 168 -18.34 9.48 4.60
C SER A 168 -19.25 10.54 5.22
N PRO A 169 -18.84 11.21 6.32
CA PRO A 169 -19.55 12.38 6.81
C PRO A 169 -19.45 13.60 5.88
N GLU A 170 -18.51 13.57 4.94
CA GLU A 170 -18.28 14.64 3.97
C GLU A 170 -18.67 14.26 2.53
N TRP A 171 -19.41 13.15 2.35
CA TRP A 171 -19.78 12.67 1.01
C TRP A 171 -20.36 13.76 0.11
N SER A 172 -21.24 14.60 0.63
CA SER A 172 -21.93 15.63 -0.14
C SER A 172 -21.07 16.85 -0.49
N ILE A 173 -20.01 17.13 0.29
CA ILE A 173 -19.25 18.38 0.22
C ILE A 173 -17.79 18.23 -0.20
N ASP A 174 -17.18 17.05 -0.04
CA ASP A 174 -15.77 16.84 -0.39
C ASP A 174 -15.57 16.81 -1.91
N LYS A 175 -14.86 17.85 -2.40
CA LYS A 175 -14.49 17.99 -3.81
C LYS A 175 -13.52 16.92 -4.28
N THR A 176 -12.78 16.25 -3.37
CA THR A 176 -11.84 15.20 -3.73
C THR A 176 -12.58 13.97 -4.29
N ILE A 177 -13.81 13.73 -3.84
CA ILE A 177 -14.65 12.60 -4.25
C ILE A 177 -15.44 12.90 -5.53
N GLU A 178 -15.57 14.16 -5.95
CA GLU A 178 -16.33 14.57 -7.14
C GLU A 178 -16.03 13.72 -8.40
N PRO A 179 -14.78 13.35 -8.72
CA PRO A 179 -14.51 12.50 -9.87
C PRO A 179 -15.24 11.14 -9.87
N LEU A 180 -15.60 10.60 -8.70
CA LEU A 180 -16.37 9.36 -8.57
C LEU A 180 -17.87 9.58 -8.77
N LYS A 181 -18.37 10.80 -8.53
CA LYS A 181 -19.79 11.17 -8.72
C LYS A 181 -20.15 11.44 -10.18
N ASN A 182 -19.15 11.44 -11.08
CA ASN A 182 -19.36 11.67 -12.51
C ASN A 182 -20.37 10.67 -13.08
N GLN A 183 -21.27 11.12 -13.96
CA GLN A 183 -22.30 10.31 -14.60
C GLN A 183 -21.79 9.00 -15.23
N ARG A 184 -20.56 9.02 -15.77
CA ARG A 184 -19.90 7.81 -16.30
C ARG A 184 -19.78 6.65 -15.30
N TYR A 185 -19.74 6.96 -14.01
CA TYR A 185 -19.51 5.99 -12.93
C TYR A 185 -20.68 5.91 -11.95
N SER A 186 -21.68 6.77 -12.06
CA SER A 186 -22.80 6.90 -11.11
C SER A 186 -23.56 5.59 -10.88
N PHE A 187 -23.67 4.74 -11.87
CA PHE A 187 -24.32 3.41 -11.73
C PHE A 187 -23.51 2.42 -10.89
N ASN A 188 -22.24 2.68 -10.65
CA ASN A 188 -21.36 1.79 -9.89
C ASN A 188 -20.90 2.41 -8.56
N VAL A 189 -21.33 3.64 -8.23
CA VAL A 189 -20.89 4.34 -7.02
C VAL A 189 -22.12 4.76 -6.22
N ILE A 190 -22.20 4.26 -4.99
CA ILE A 190 -23.23 4.60 -4.02
C ILE A 190 -22.57 5.38 -2.90
N GLY A 191 -22.99 6.62 -2.71
CA GLY A 191 -22.51 7.45 -1.60
C GLY A 191 -23.50 7.43 -0.45
N ILE A 192 -23.00 7.26 0.76
CA ILE A 192 -23.75 7.29 2.01
C ILE A 192 -23.20 8.42 2.85
N ASP A 193 -24.02 9.46 3.05
CA ASP A 193 -23.68 10.56 3.95
C ASP A 193 -24.01 10.18 5.38
N ILE A 194 -22.99 10.10 6.21
CA ILE A 194 -23.10 9.70 7.64
C ILE A 194 -22.91 10.89 8.59
N SER A 195 -23.07 12.12 8.10
CA SER A 195 -22.93 13.34 8.90
C SER A 195 -24.12 13.58 9.84
N GLU A 196 -23.89 14.36 10.89
CA GLU A 196 -24.96 14.86 11.77
C GLU A 196 -26.06 15.59 10.98
N GLN A 197 -25.66 16.35 9.94
CA GLN A 197 -26.60 17.08 9.13
C GLN A 197 -27.51 16.15 8.31
N ALA A 198 -26.97 15.06 7.78
CA ALA A 198 -27.73 14.07 7.01
C ALA A 198 -28.78 13.38 7.91
N VAL A 199 -28.38 12.96 9.12
CA VAL A 199 -29.28 12.35 10.09
C VAL A 199 -30.41 13.32 10.46
N ARG A 200 -30.08 14.56 10.82
CA ARG A 200 -31.09 15.59 11.17
C ARG A 200 -32.06 15.89 10.03
N LYS A 201 -31.55 16.04 8.80
CA LYS A 201 -32.40 16.28 7.63
C LYS A 201 -33.35 15.14 7.31
N SER A 202 -32.97 13.90 7.65
CA SER A 202 -33.84 12.73 7.43
C SER A 202 -35.04 12.68 8.38
N GLY A 203 -35.01 13.40 9.49
CA GLY A 203 -36.01 13.31 10.55
C GLY A 203 -36.00 11.99 11.32
N MET A 204 -35.01 11.13 11.10
CA MET A 204 -34.88 9.81 11.73
C MET A 204 -33.98 9.89 12.97
N ASP A 205 -34.20 8.99 13.93
CA ASP A 205 -33.17 8.71 14.92
C ASP A 205 -31.98 7.96 14.30
N ALA A 206 -30.87 7.89 15.03
CA ALA A 206 -29.63 7.31 14.51
C ALA A 206 -29.77 5.82 14.15
N ALA A 207 -30.55 5.04 14.94
CA ALA A 207 -30.74 3.61 14.69
C ALA A 207 -31.55 3.38 13.41
N SER A 208 -32.66 4.11 13.24
CA SER A 208 -33.51 4.06 12.05
C SER A 208 -32.77 4.54 10.81
N TYR A 209 -31.96 5.62 10.92
CA TYR A 209 -31.13 6.10 9.85
C TYR A 209 -30.08 5.04 9.43
N TYR A 210 -29.37 4.47 10.43
CA TYR A 210 -28.41 3.41 10.18
C TYR A 210 -29.07 2.24 9.42
N LYS A 211 -30.19 1.72 9.94
CA LYS A 211 -30.87 0.56 9.34
C LYS A 211 -31.26 0.85 7.88
N THR A 212 -31.89 2.00 7.63
CA THR A 212 -32.47 2.31 6.30
C THR A 212 -31.44 2.80 5.28
N LYS A 213 -30.44 3.59 5.71
CA LYS A 213 -29.52 4.28 4.80
C LYS A 213 -28.14 3.63 4.70
N VAL A 214 -27.78 2.79 5.67
CA VAL A 214 -26.46 2.15 5.71
C VAL A 214 -26.60 0.63 5.61
N ASP A 215 -27.28 0.01 6.57
CA ASP A 215 -27.36 -1.44 6.73
C ASP A 215 -28.06 -2.10 5.53
N ASP A 216 -29.21 -1.58 5.11
CA ASP A 216 -29.94 -2.10 3.93
C ASP A 216 -29.09 -2.07 2.64
N ILE A 217 -28.29 -1.01 2.46
CA ILE A 217 -27.36 -0.91 1.31
C ILE A 217 -26.22 -1.93 1.45
N LEU A 218 -25.65 -2.06 2.66
CA LEU A 218 -24.57 -3.02 2.91
C LEU A 218 -25.05 -4.47 2.78
N GLU A 219 -26.27 -4.77 3.20
CA GLU A 219 -26.87 -6.11 3.07
C GLU A 219 -27.19 -6.45 1.61
N THR A 220 -27.76 -5.52 0.85
CA THR A 220 -28.24 -5.76 -0.52
C THR A 220 -27.16 -5.61 -1.60
N GLN A 221 -26.20 -4.69 -1.39
CA GLN A 221 -25.18 -4.32 -2.39
C GLN A 221 -23.74 -4.63 -1.93
N GLY A 222 -23.54 -5.07 -0.67
CA GLY A 222 -22.21 -5.23 -0.08
C GLY A 222 -21.46 -6.48 -0.54
N GLU A 223 -22.15 -7.52 -1.00
CA GLU A 223 -21.47 -8.70 -1.56
C GLU A 223 -20.70 -8.34 -2.84
N LYS A 224 -19.46 -8.79 -2.93
CA LYS A 224 -18.56 -8.49 -4.06
C LYS A 224 -18.32 -6.98 -4.30
N ALA A 225 -18.69 -6.13 -3.35
CA ALA A 225 -18.50 -4.68 -3.45
C ALA A 225 -17.08 -4.26 -3.07
N LEU A 226 -16.79 -2.98 -3.32
CA LEU A 226 -15.68 -2.24 -2.74
C LEU A 226 -16.29 -1.20 -1.78
N ILE A 227 -16.13 -1.42 -0.49
CA ILE A 227 -16.69 -0.53 0.54
C ILE A 227 -15.59 0.39 1.07
N VAL A 228 -15.84 1.68 1.05
CA VAL A 228 -14.95 2.71 1.62
C VAL A 228 -15.62 3.31 2.86
N MET A 229 -14.93 3.19 3.99
CA MET A 229 -15.32 3.77 5.27
C MET A 229 -14.40 4.96 5.56
N ASP A 230 -14.80 6.14 5.14
CA ASP A 230 -14.01 7.36 5.19
C ASP A 230 -14.36 8.15 6.45
N ASP A 231 -13.38 8.29 7.34
CA ASP A 231 -13.48 9.02 8.62
C ASP A 231 -14.78 8.72 9.40
N PHE A 232 -15.22 7.45 9.37
CA PHE A 232 -16.49 7.00 9.95
C PHE A 232 -16.57 7.17 11.48
N MET A 233 -15.44 7.38 12.13
CA MET A 233 -15.38 7.71 13.56
C MET A 233 -15.81 9.15 13.85
N ASP A 234 -15.81 10.01 12.82
CA ASP A 234 -16.27 11.40 12.87
C ASP A 234 -17.70 11.55 12.35
N ALA A 235 -18.40 10.43 12.14
CA ALA A 235 -19.81 10.39 11.80
C ALA A 235 -20.70 10.97 12.93
N ALA A 236 -22.01 11.13 12.66
CA ALA A 236 -23.00 11.46 13.68
C ALA A 236 -22.81 10.57 14.91
N LYS A 237 -22.71 11.19 16.10
CA LYS A 237 -22.34 10.46 17.35
C LYS A 237 -23.16 9.22 17.58
N GLY A 238 -24.47 9.28 17.31
CA GLY A 238 -25.39 8.14 17.44
C GLY A 238 -25.14 7.03 16.43
N LEU A 239 -24.49 7.29 15.28
CA LEU A 239 -24.17 6.30 14.26
C LEU A 239 -22.86 5.55 14.54
N VAL A 240 -21.92 6.16 15.24
CA VAL A 240 -20.57 5.59 15.44
C VAL A 240 -20.58 4.16 16.00
N PRO A 241 -21.39 3.80 17.01
CA PRO A 241 -21.43 2.42 17.51
C PRO A 241 -21.88 1.41 16.45
N PHE A 242 -22.90 1.75 15.64
CA PHE A 242 -23.41 0.89 14.57
C PHE A 242 -22.37 0.73 13.44
N LEU A 243 -21.79 1.83 12.99
CA LEU A 243 -20.76 1.83 11.93
C LEU A 243 -19.52 1.02 12.36
N ARG A 244 -19.11 1.14 13.62
CA ARG A 244 -18.01 0.37 14.18
C ARG A 244 -18.32 -1.13 14.18
N ASN A 245 -19.52 -1.52 14.60
CA ASN A 245 -19.93 -2.92 14.57
C ASN A 245 -20.00 -3.46 13.14
N ALA A 246 -20.58 -2.70 12.20
CA ALA A 246 -20.61 -3.04 10.78
C ALA A 246 -19.20 -3.21 10.22
N TYR A 247 -18.28 -2.27 10.49
CA TYR A 247 -16.88 -2.35 10.05
C TYR A 247 -16.19 -3.61 10.59
N ASN A 248 -16.31 -3.91 11.87
CA ASN A 248 -15.72 -5.11 12.46
C ASN A 248 -16.32 -6.40 11.86
N THR A 249 -17.60 -6.41 11.57
CA THR A 249 -18.27 -7.53 10.91
C THR A 249 -17.77 -7.68 9.47
N MET A 250 -17.67 -6.59 8.73
CA MET A 250 -17.11 -6.59 7.37
C MET A 250 -15.67 -7.13 7.35
N LEU A 251 -14.79 -6.70 8.25
CA LEU A 251 -13.42 -7.21 8.32
C LEU A 251 -13.37 -8.73 8.50
N ARG A 252 -14.26 -9.30 9.33
CA ARG A 252 -14.32 -10.75 9.57
C ARG A 252 -14.90 -11.53 8.39
N THR A 253 -15.87 -10.95 7.68
CA THR A 253 -16.63 -11.64 6.62
C THR A 253 -16.18 -11.28 5.20
N ALA A 254 -15.33 -10.26 5.05
CA ALA A 254 -14.91 -9.69 3.76
C ALA A 254 -14.45 -10.75 2.75
N ARG A 255 -13.63 -11.69 3.19
CA ARG A 255 -13.11 -12.75 2.31
C ARG A 255 -14.21 -13.69 1.83
N HIS A 256 -15.13 -14.08 2.71
CA HIS A 256 -16.25 -14.97 2.37
C HIS A 256 -17.26 -14.31 1.43
N LYS A 257 -17.54 -13.01 1.65
CA LYS A 257 -18.42 -12.21 0.80
C LYS A 257 -17.71 -11.63 -0.44
N ILE A 258 -16.42 -11.92 -0.61
CA ILE A 258 -15.57 -11.38 -1.70
C ILE A 258 -15.61 -9.83 -1.71
N THR A 259 -15.94 -9.22 -0.60
CA THR A 259 -16.03 -7.78 -0.40
C THR A 259 -14.65 -7.21 -0.08
N SER A 260 -14.25 -6.15 -0.77
CA SER A 260 -13.05 -5.40 -0.42
C SER A 260 -13.43 -4.22 0.46
N VAL A 261 -12.69 -3.99 1.53
CA VAL A 261 -12.99 -2.93 2.50
C VAL A 261 -11.79 -2.00 2.60
N ILE A 262 -12.00 -0.70 2.46
CA ILE A 262 -11.00 0.34 2.65
C ILE A 262 -11.47 1.25 3.78
N SER A 263 -10.67 1.43 4.82
CA SER A 263 -10.93 2.41 5.87
C SER A 263 -9.90 3.52 5.84
N LEU A 264 -10.35 4.76 5.98
CA LEU A 264 -9.51 5.93 6.14
C LEU A 264 -9.60 6.38 7.59
N VAL A 265 -8.44 6.56 8.24
CA VAL A 265 -8.38 6.91 9.66
C VAL A 265 -7.27 7.93 9.92
N HIS A 266 -7.49 8.83 10.87
CA HIS A 266 -6.49 9.82 11.24
C HIS A 266 -5.36 9.25 12.09
N SER A 267 -5.64 8.20 12.85
CA SER A 267 -4.68 7.62 13.78
C SER A 267 -4.75 6.10 13.78
N TYR A 268 -3.56 5.51 13.78
CA TYR A 268 -3.38 4.08 13.85
C TYR A 268 -3.44 3.51 15.29
N ALA A 269 -3.22 4.32 16.31
CA ALA A 269 -2.91 3.87 17.68
C ALA A 269 -3.97 4.20 18.72
N SER A 270 -5.25 3.88 18.46
CA SER A 270 -6.29 4.11 19.46
C SER A 270 -6.97 2.82 19.95
N GLY A 271 -6.23 1.94 20.65
CA GLY A 271 -6.77 0.86 21.47
C GLY A 271 -7.14 -0.44 20.73
N LYS A 272 -8.04 -1.24 21.33
CA LYS A 272 -8.43 -2.60 20.89
C LYS A 272 -8.85 -2.73 19.40
N TYR A 273 -9.33 -1.65 18.79
CA TYR A 273 -9.77 -1.65 17.38
C TYR A 273 -8.62 -1.73 16.40
N THR A 274 -7.47 -1.23 16.78
CA THR A 274 -6.26 -1.23 15.95
C THR A 274 -5.72 -2.65 15.78
N SER A 275 -5.72 -3.48 16.81
CA SER A 275 -5.20 -4.84 16.73
C SER A 275 -6.04 -5.73 15.81
N GLN A 276 -7.38 -5.60 15.85
CA GLN A 276 -8.26 -6.36 14.97
C GLN A 276 -8.15 -5.91 13.52
N ALA A 277 -8.10 -4.60 13.26
CA ALA A 277 -7.87 -4.05 11.94
C ALA A 277 -6.51 -4.52 11.38
N LEU A 278 -5.47 -4.56 12.22
CA LEU A 278 -4.15 -5.05 11.85
C LEU A 278 -4.15 -6.51 11.40
N GLN A 279 -4.77 -7.38 12.19
CA GLN A 279 -4.82 -8.81 11.90
C GLN A 279 -5.66 -9.12 10.66
N SER A 280 -6.67 -8.28 10.37
CA SER A 280 -7.60 -8.51 9.27
C SER A 280 -7.22 -7.79 7.97
N ASN A 281 -6.37 -6.75 8.03
CA ASN A 281 -5.99 -6.00 6.85
C ASN A 281 -4.91 -6.71 6.04
N LYS A 282 -5.13 -6.81 4.74
CA LYS A 282 -4.11 -7.25 3.79
C LYS A 282 -3.09 -6.14 3.50
N PHE A 283 -3.57 -4.89 3.49
CA PHE A 283 -2.73 -3.73 3.19
C PHE A 283 -2.95 -2.62 4.21
N LEU A 284 -1.84 -2.04 4.66
CA LEU A 284 -1.81 -0.83 5.46
C LEU A 284 -1.11 0.26 4.65
N VAL A 285 -1.78 1.39 4.47
CA VAL A 285 -1.26 2.51 3.70
C VAL A 285 -0.97 3.66 4.63
N PHE A 286 0.28 3.95 4.85
CA PHE A 286 0.73 5.04 5.71
C PHE A 286 1.09 6.27 4.90
N PHE A 287 0.80 7.44 5.45
CA PHE A 287 1.26 8.73 4.96
C PHE A 287 2.31 9.28 5.94
N PRO A 288 3.58 8.86 5.81
CA PRO A 288 4.57 8.93 6.90
C PRO A 288 5.02 10.35 7.27
N ARG A 289 4.84 11.35 6.40
CA ARG A 289 5.29 12.73 6.71
C ARG A 289 4.72 13.29 8.01
N SER A 290 3.53 12.86 8.39
CA SER A 290 2.83 13.35 9.57
C SER A 290 2.84 12.40 10.78
N GLN A 291 3.30 11.16 10.62
CA GLN A 291 3.17 10.13 11.66
C GLN A 291 4.37 9.17 11.71
N GLN A 292 5.58 9.67 11.49
CA GLN A 292 6.80 8.85 11.44
C GLN A 292 7.00 7.96 12.67
N ASN A 293 6.86 8.52 13.88
CA ASN A 293 7.04 7.76 15.11
C ASN A 293 6.04 6.59 15.24
N ARG A 294 4.80 6.78 14.78
CA ARG A 294 3.79 5.71 14.82
C ARG A 294 4.09 4.61 13.82
N LEU A 295 4.61 4.96 12.66
CA LEU A 295 5.06 4.00 11.67
C LEU A 295 6.27 3.21 12.19
N ILE A 296 7.24 3.87 12.84
CA ILE A 296 8.38 3.20 13.48
C ILE A 296 7.90 2.19 14.53
N MET A 297 6.97 2.59 15.40
CA MET A 297 6.40 1.68 16.40
C MET A 297 5.68 0.50 15.74
N PHE A 298 4.92 0.75 14.68
CA PHE A 298 4.26 -0.31 13.92
C PHE A 298 5.27 -1.33 13.35
N LEU A 299 6.33 -0.85 12.69
CA LEU A 299 7.36 -1.71 12.10
C LEU A 299 8.10 -2.53 13.15
N ARG A 300 8.37 -1.93 14.32
CA ARG A 300 8.96 -2.64 15.46
C ARG A 300 8.03 -3.71 16.02
N ASP A 301 6.79 -3.36 16.32
CA ASP A 301 5.87 -4.19 17.12
C ASP A 301 5.19 -5.28 16.28
N HIS A 302 5.01 -5.04 14.97
CA HIS A 302 4.27 -5.96 14.09
C HIS A 302 5.11 -6.56 12.95
N MET A 303 6.22 -5.93 12.58
CA MET A 303 7.12 -6.44 11.54
C MET A 303 8.44 -6.96 12.11
N MET A 304 8.56 -7.00 13.45
CA MET A 304 9.74 -7.51 14.17
C MET A 304 11.06 -6.81 13.78
N MET A 305 10.97 -5.55 13.30
CA MET A 305 12.15 -4.77 12.93
C MET A 305 12.83 -4.17 14.14
N SER A 306 14.13 -4.04 14.09
CA SER A 306 14.85 -3.22 15.08
C SER A 306 14.48 -1.73 14.91
N VAL A 307 14.56 -0.96 16.00
CA VAL A 307 14.28 0.48 15.96
C VAL A 307 15.17 1.24 14.97
N PRO A 308 16.48 0.95 14.84
CA PRO A 308 17.33 1.57 13.83
C PRO A 308 16.87 1.28 12.39
N GLU A 309 16.55 0.02 12.06
CA GLU A 309 16.04 -0.37 10.74
C GLU A 309 14.72 0.32 10.41
N ALA A 310 13.77 0.31 11.35
CA ALA A 310 12.49 0.98 11.18
C ALA A 310 12.65 2.49 10.95
N LYS A 311 13.56 3.16 11.70
CA LYS A 311 13.87 4.59 11.50
C LYS A 311 14.45 4.86 10.12
N GLU A 312 15.38 4.04 9.66
CA GLU A 312 16.00 4.17 8.35
C GLU A 312 14.94 4.07 7.24
N LEU A 313 14.10 3.04 7.29
CA LEU A 313 13.03 2.85 6.30
C LEU A 313 12.06 4.04 6.30
N VAL A 314 11.62 4.48 7.47
CA VAL A 314 10.69 5.62 7.59
C VAL A 314 11.31 6.93 7.09
N GLN A 315 12.61 7.10 7.16
CA GLN A 315 13.31 8.27 6.60
C GLN A 315 13.51 8.16 5.07
N ARG A 316 13.66 6.94 4.57
CA ARG A 316 13.90 6.67 3.15
C ARG A 316 12.63 6.82 2.31
N PHE A 317 11.54 6.16 2.70
CA PHE A 317 10.31 6.10 1.91
C PHE A 317 9.68 7.47 1.60
N PRO A 318 9.57 8.44 2.54
CA PRO A 318 8.96 9.75 2.25
C PRO A 318 9.76 10.60 1.26
N LYS A 319 11.03 10.32 1.05
CA LYS A 319 11.85 10.99 0.01
C LYS A 319 11.43 10.53 -1.39
N LEU A 320 10.90 9.31 -1.50
CA LEU A 320 10.56 8.67 -2.76
C LEU A 320 9.09 8.87 -3.14
N ASP A 321 8.17 8.96 -2.15
CA ASP A 321 6.74 9.16 -2.39
C ASP A 321 6.02 9.67 -1.12
N ARG A 322 4.75 10.05 -1.28
CA ARG A 322 3.89 10.53 -0.19
C ARG A 322 3.38 9.44 0.72
N TYR A 323 3.32 8.20 0.25
CA TYR A 323 2.73 7.06 0.96
C TYR A 323 3.67 5.85 0.99
N LEU A 324 3.39 4.97 1.91
CA LEU A 324 4.02 3.67 2.06
C LEU A 324 2.92 2.62 2.24
N VAL A 325 2.95 1.59 1.44
CA VAL A 325 2.08 0.42 1.59
C VAL A 325 2.85 -0.67 2.31
N VAL A 326 2.23 -1.26 3.31
CA VAL A 326 2.69 -2.49 3.95
C VAL A 326 1.69 -3.60 3.63
N GLN A 327 2.14 -4.62 2.93
CA GLN A 327 1.41 -5.86 2.73
C GLN A 327 1.71 -6.80 3.89
N THR A 328 0.67 -7.15 4.65
CA THR A 328 0.82 -7.90 5.91
C THR A 328 0.76 -9.42 5.74
N HIS A 329 0.25 -9.90 4.60
CA HIS A 329 0.15 -11.31 4.26
C HIS A 329 1.25 -11.71 3.30
N SER A 330 1.58 -12.99 3.27
CA SER A 330 2.64 -13.53 2.42
C SER A 330 2.41 -13.23 0.92
N PRO A 331 3.45 -12.78 0.21
CA PRO A 331 4.72 -12.34 0.76
C PRO A 331 4.58 -11.01 1.51
N VAL A 332 5.17 -10.91 2.70
CA VAL A 332 5.19 -9.66 3.45
C VAL A 332 6.09 -8.67 2.73
N ALA A 333 5.58 -7.50 2.43
CA ALA A 333 6.29 -6.51 1.64
C ALA A 333 5.96 -5.08 2.05
N MET A 334 6.90 -4.19 1.82
CA MET A 334 6.69 -2.73 1.91
C MET A 334 6.97 -2.11 0.55
N PHE A 335 6.11 -1.21 0.09
CA PHE A 335 6.34 -0.53 -1.17
C PHE A 335 5.67 0.84 -1.25
N ASN A 336 6.16 1.66 -2.15
CA ASN A 336 5.50 2.85 -2.66
C ASN A 336 5.51 2.81 -4.20
N SER A 337 5.28 3.94 -4.87
CA SER A 337 5.25 3.94 -6.34
C SER A 337 6.60 3.58 -7.00
N LYS A 338 7.72 3.77 -6.31
CA LYS A 338 9.08 3.65 -6.88
C LYS A 338 9.93 2.55 -6.25
N TYR A 339 9.61 2.14 -5.06
CA TYR A 339 10.43 1.25 -4.27
C TYR A 339 9.61 0.11 -3.66
N LEU A 340 10.16 -1.09 -3.71
CA LEU A 340 9.59 -2.30 -3.11
C LEU A 340 10.67 -3.01 -2.30
N LEU A 341 10.30 -3.42 -1.09
CA LEU A 341 11.09 -4.21 -0.17
C LEU A 341 10.29 -5.44 0.25
N LEU A 342 10.86 -6.63 0.10
CA LEU A 342 10.36 -7.86 0.74
C LEU A 342 10.92 -7.96 2.15
N LEU A 343 10.05 -8.24 3.11
CA LEU A 343 10.39 -8.39 4.52
C LEU A 343 10.62 -9.84 4.92
#